data_872086090d15464bdd0bf82f14280d38
#
_entry.id   872086090d15464bdd0bf82f14280d38
#
_cell.length_a   1.000
_cell.length_b   1.000
_cell.length_c   1.000
_cell.angle_alpha   90.00
_cell.angle_beta   90.00
_cell.angle_gamma   90.00
#
_symmetry.space_group_name_H-M   'P 1'
#
loop_
_entity.id
_entity.type
_entity.pdbx_description
1 polymer ?
#
loop_
_entity_poly.entity_id
_entity_poly.type
_entity_poly.pdbx_seq_one_letter_code
_entity_poly.pdbx_strand_id
1 'polypeptide(L)'
;MDQKFDTIVIGFGKAGKTLAAKLAKQGEKVALIEKDARMYGGTCINVGCIPSKRLVLEAERAPAHDFEVQSEYYHVAVQEKKKLTTALRMANYNKLIDAGVQVIN
;
A
#
# COMPACT_ATOMS: atom_id res chain seq x y z
N MET A 1 -8.55 -7.38 27.91
CA MET A 1 -8.44 -6.08 28.61
C MET A 1 -8.79 -4.95 27.66
N ASP A 2 -9.58 -4.03 28.12
CA ASP A 2 -9.96 -2.88 27.32
C ASP A 2 -8.77 -1.94 27.13
N GLN A 3 -8.57 -1.53 25.89
CA GLN A 3 -7.58 -0.51 25.55
C GLN A 3 -8.31 0.78 25.22
N LYS A 4 -7.72 1.90 25.63
CA LYS A 4 -8.26 3.22 25.34
C LYS A 4 -7.36 3.96 24.37
N PHE A 5 -7.97 4.59 23.39
CA PHE A 5 -7.30 5.41 22.38
C PHE A 5 -7.94 6.79 22.33
N ASP A 6 -7.15 7.78 21.99
CA ASP A 6 -7.69 9.13 21.74
C ASP A 6 -8.46 9.18 20.44
N THR A 7 -7.96 8.49 19.42
CA THR A 7 -8.57 8.42 18.09
C THR A 7 -8.48 7.01 17.52
N ILE A 8 -9.56 6.55 16.90
CA ILE A 8 -9.62 5.29 16.17
C ILE A 8 -9.91 5.62 14.71
N VAL A 9 -9.04 5.18 13.81
CA VAL A 9 -9.21 5.36 12.36
C VAL A 9 -9.58 4.02 11.74
N ILE A 10 -10.64 3.98 10.97
CA ILE A 10 -11.09 2.77 10.30
C ILE A 10 -10.71 2.87 8.82
N GLY A 11 -9.82 1.99 8.38
CA GLY A 11 -9.34 1.94 7.01
C GLY A 11 -7.92 2.50 6.86
N PHE A 12 -7.09 1.75 6.13
CA PHE A 12 -5.67 2.07 5.90
C PHE A 12 -5.47 2.69 4.51
N GLY A 13 -6.41 3.52 4.07
CA GLY A 13 -6.29 4.25 2.81
C GLY A 13 -5.49 5.54 2.98
N LYS A 14 -5.39 6.31 1.90
CA LYS A 14 -4.60 7.55 1.88
C LYS A 14 -5.02 8.54 2.96
N ALA A 15 -6.31 8.74 3.13
CA ALA A 15 -6.83 9.67 4.15
C ALA A 15 -6.58 9.15 5.57
N GLY A 16 -6.94 7.89 5.84
CA GLY A 16 -6.81 7.30 7.16
C GLY A 16 -5.36 7.22 7.64
N LYS A 17 -4.46 6.70 6.80
CA LYS A 17 -3.05 6.59 7.16
C LYS A 17 -2.38 7.95 7.38
N THR A 18 -2.74 8.94 6.59
CA THR A 18 -2.18 10.29 6.71
C THR A 18 -2.65 10.95 8.00
N LEU A 19 -3.94 10.87 8.30
CA LEU A 19 -4.51 11.42 9.52
C LEU A 19 -3.96 10.71 10.77
N ALA A 20 -3.93 9.38 10.75
CA ALA A 20 -3.43 8.60 11.88
C ALA A 20 -1.98 8.95 12.21
N ALA A 21 -1.12 9.01 11.22
CA ALA A 21 0.29 9.36 11.40
C ALA A 21 0.44 10.77 11.97
N LYS A 22 -0.34 11.73 11.47
CA LYS A 22 -0.29 13.11 11.92
C LYS A 22 -0.70 13.23 13.38
N LEU A 23 -1.81 12.61 13.76
CA LEU A 23 -2.31 12.65 15.13
C LEU A 23 -1.35 11.97 16.11
N ALA A 24 -0.79 10.82 15.71
CA ALA A 24 0.18 10.13 16.55
C ALA A 24 1.44 10.97 16.79
N LYS A 25 1.91 11.68 15.76
CA LYS A 25 3.06 12.58 15.90
C LYS A 25 2.76 13.79 16.81
N GLN A 26 1.49 14.13 16.97
CA GLN A 26 1.06 15.19 17.88
C GLN A 26 0.88 14.70 19.32
N GLY A 27 1.17 13.44 19.60
CA GLY A 27 1.11 12.85 20.92
C GLY A 27 -0.17 12.11 21.24
N GLU A 28 -1.12 12.00 20.32
CA GLU A 28 -2.34 11.22 20.54
C GLU A 28 -2.06 9.71 20.47
N LYS A 29 -2.81 8.97 21.27
CA LYS A 29 -2.81 7.51 21.20
C LYS A 29 -3.79 7.08 20.11
N VAL A 30 -3.29 6.64 18.98
CA VAL A 30 -4.09 6.35 17.78
C VAL A 30 -4.06 4.87 17.46
N ALA A 31 -5.25 4.30 17.22
CA ALA A 31 -5.41 2.97 16.62
C ALA A 31 -5.92 3.12 15.20
N LEU A 32 -5.36 2.33 14.29
CA LEU A 32 -5.85 2.21 12.92
C LEU A 32 -6.27 0.78 12.67
N ILE A 33 -7.51 0.59 12.23
CA ILE A 33 -8.09 -0.73 11.98
C ILE A 33 -8.16 -0.98 10.48
N GLU A 34 -7.55 -2.07 10.03
CA GLU A 34 -7.64 -2.53 8.63
C GLU A 34 -7.96 -4.01 8.62
N LYS A 35 -9.04 -4.36 7.96
CA LYS A 35 -9.52 -5.75 7.92
C LYS A 35 -8.65 -6.70 7.10
N ASP A 36 -7.81 -6.18 6.21
CA ASP A 36 -7.02 -6.99 5.29
C ASP A 36 -5.60 -6.43 5.17
N ALA A 37 -4.62 -7.19 5.68
CA ALA A 37 -3.22 -6.78 5.62
C ALA A 37 -2.70 -6.59 4.19
N ARG A 38 -3.34 -7.23 3.20
CA ARG A 38 -2.99 -7.05 1.79
C ARG A 38 -3.39 -5.68 1.25
N MET A 39 -4.20 -4.94 2.01
CA MET A 39 -4.67 -3.61 1.65
C MET A 39 -3.96 -2.49 2.42
N TYR A 40 -2.93 -2.80 3.18
CA TYR A 40 -2.17 -1.77 3.88
C TYR A 40 -1.65 -0.71 2.92
N GLY A 41 -1.94 0.54 3.21
CA GLY A 41 -1.62 1.68 2.37
C GLY A 41 -2.76 2.11 1.44
N GLY A 42 -3.78 1.27 1.26
CA GLY A 42 -5.02 1.62 0.57
C GLY A 42 -5.11 1.15 -0.88
N THR A 43 -6.20 1.52 -1.49
CA THR A 43 -6.57 1.12 -2.86
C THR A 43 -5.56 1.59 -3.91
N CYS A 44 -5.07 2.82 -3.77
CA CYS A 44 -4.17 3.41 -4.77
C CYS A 44 -2.89 2.58 -4.95
N ILE A 45 -2.25 2.17 -3.86
CA ILE A 45 -0.98 1.44 -3.97
C ILE A 45 -1.16 -0.07 -4.19
N ASN A 46 -2.30 -0.63 -3.85
CA ASN A 46 -2.50 -2.08 -3.89
C ASN A 46 -3.23 -2.57 -5.15
N VAL A 47 -4.24 -1.84 -5.60
CA VAL A 47 -5.11 -2.31 -6.70
C VAL A 47 -5.44 -1.24 -7.73
N GLY A 48 -5.10 0.03 -7.50
CA GLY A 48 -5.50 1.14 -8.36
C GLY A 48 -4.33 1.83 -9.05
N CYS A 49 -4.06 3.07 -8.65
CA CYS A 49 -3.16 4.00 -9.35
C CYS A 49 -1.75 3.45 -9.60
N ILE A 50 -1.10 2.95 -8.56
CA ILE A 50 0.31 2.53 -8.66
C ILE A 50 0.47 1.28 -9.54
N PRO A 51 -0.24 0.17 -9.29
CA PRO A 51 -0.08 -1.00 -10.15
C PRO A 51 -0.53 -0.74 -11.59
N SER A 52 -1.58 0.06 -11.81
CA SER A 52 -2.03 0.40 -13.16
C SER A 52 -0.99 1.21 -13.91
N LYS A 53 -0.44 2.25 -13.29
CA LYS A 53 0.61 3.07 -13.90
C LYS A 53 1.86 2.27 -14.21
N ARG A 54 2.25 1.37 -13.31
CA ARG A 54 3.41 0.50 -13.53
C ARG A 54 3.21 -0.39 -14.75
N LEU A 55 2.03 -1.01 -14.90
CA LEU A 55 1.73 -1.85 -16.05
C LEU A 55 1.67 -1.05 -17.36
N VAL A 56 1.10 0.16 -17.33
CA VAL A 56 1.08 1.06 -18.50
C VAL A 56 2.51 1.42 -18.92
N LEU A 57 3.35 1.79 -17.97
CA LEU A 57 4.75 2.13 -18.23
C LEU A 57 5.51 0.94 -18.84
N GLU A 58 5.31 -0.26 -18.31
CA GLU A 58 5.93 -1.46 -18.85
C GLU A 58 5.41 -1.78 -20.24
N ALA A 59 4.12 -1.54 -20.52
CA ALA A 59 3.55 -1.72 -21.86
C ALA A 59 4.17 -0.76 -22.88
N GLU A 60 4.41 0.48 -22.49
CA GLU A 60 5.07 1.49 -23.32
C GLU A 60 6.53 1.13 -23.64
N ARG A 61 7.19 0.46 -22.71
CA ARG A 61 8.58 0.02 -22.87
C ARG A 61 8.72 -1.33 -23.56
N ALA A 62 7.61 -2.05 -23.73
CA ALA A 62 7.64 -3.38 -24.29
C ALA A 62 8.13 -3.36 -25.76
N PRO A 63 9.04 -4.24 -26.14
CA PRO A 63 9.52 -4.29 -27.50
C PRO A 63 8.44 -4.83 -28.45
N ALA A 64 8.45 -4.36 -29.70
CA ALA A 64 7.57 -4.85 -30.74
C ALA A 64 8.13 -6.18 -31.29
N HIS A 65 7.82 -7.27 -30.63
CA HIS A 65 8.26 -8.62 -30.99
C HIS A 65 7.08 -9.56 -31.19
N ASP A 66 7.38 -10.83 -31.44
CA ASP A 66 6.36 -11.86 -31.59
C ASP A 66 5.63 -12.14 -30.26
N PHE A 67 4.58 -12.94 -30.33
CA PHE A 67 3.72 -13.22 -29.19
C PHE A 67 4.48 -13.86 -28.02
N GLU A 68 5.41 -14.76 -28.28
CA GLU A 68 6.16 -15.45 -27.22
C GLU A 68 7.00 -14.47 -26.41
N VAL A 69 7.72 -13.57 -27.07
CA VAL A 69 8.54 -12.55 -26.41
C VAL A 69 7.66 -11.57 -25.64
N GLN A 70 6.54 -11.13 -26.23
CA GLN A 70 5.61 -10.22 -25.56
C GLN A 70 4.95 -10.86 -24.34
N SER A 71 4.59 -12.14 -24.43
CA SER A 71 3.99 -12.88 -23.32
C SER A 71 4.96 -12.99 -22.14
N GLU A 72 6.23 -13.30 -22.41
CA GLU A 72 7.26 -13.37 -21.40
C GLU A 72 7.51 -11.99 -20.75
N TYR A 73 7.59 -10.95 -21.56
CA TYR A 73 7.75 -9.58 -21.08
C TYR A 73 6.60 -9.19 -20.15
N TYR A 74 5.36 -9.50 -20.54
CA TYR A 74 4.19 -9.25 -19.71
C TYR A 74 4.27 -9.99 -18.39
N HIS A 75 4.68 -11.25 -18.41
CA HIS A 75 4.82 -12.05 -17.19
C HIS A 75 5.83 -11.40 -16.21
N VAL A 76 6.97 -10.96 -16.71
CA VAL A 76 7.98 -10.26 -15.91
C VAL A 76 7.42 -8.94 -15.37
N ALA A 77 6.70 -8.18 -16.21
CA ALA A 77 6.09 -6.91 -15.81
C ALA A 77 5.11 -7.10 -14.64
N VAL A 78 4.30 -8.16 -14.68
CA VAL A 78 3.37 -8.50 -13.58
C VAL A 78 4.13 -8.83 -12.30
N GLN A 79 5.22 -9.57 -12.38
CA GLN A 79 6.06 -9.89 -11.21
C GLN A 79 6.69 -8.63 -10.60
N GLU A 80 7.20 -7.73 -11.43
CA GLU A 80 7.76 -6.46 -10.96
C GLU A 80 6.69 -5.58 -10.31
N LYS A 81 5.47 -5.55 -10.87
CA LYS A 81 4.33 -4.87 -10.27
C LYS A 81 4.03 -5.42 -8.87
N LYS A 82 4.03 -6.74 -8.70
CA LYS A 82 3.79 -7.38 -7.40
C LYS A 82 4.86 -7.03 -6.37
N LYS A 83 6.13 -7.00 -6.79
CA LYS A 83 7.23 -6.58 -5.92
C LYS A 83 7.05 -5.14 -5.46
N LEU A 84 6.69 -4.25 -6.37
CA LEU A 84 6.45 -2.84 -6.06
C LEU A 84 5.30 -2.66 -5.06
N THR A 85 4.17 -3.30 -5.28
CA THR A 85 3.02 -3.19 -4.38
C THR A 85 3.32 -3.76 -3.00
N THR A 86 4.04 -4.88 -2.93
CA THR A 86 4.46 -5.47 -1.64
C THR A 86 5.40 -4.52 -0.89
N ALA A 87 6.38 -3.94 -1.57
CA ALA A 87 7.32 -3.01 -0.95
C ALA A 87 6.62 -1.76 -0.42
N LEU A 88 5.69 -1.19 -1.20
CA LEU A 88 4.93 -0.01 -0.78
C LEU A 88 4.00 -0.31 0.40
N ARG A 89 3.39 -1.48 0.41
CA ARG A 89 2.54 -1.94 1.51
C ARG A 89 3.34 -1.98 2.82
N MET A 90 4.49 -2.59 2.79
CA MET A 90 5.37 -2.67 3.96
C MET A 90 5.91 -1.31 4.39
N ALA A 91 6.28 -0.47 3.42
CA ALA A 91 6.76 0.88 3.72
C ALA A 91 5.69 1.72 4.43
N ASN A 92 4.44 1.64 3.97
CA ASN A 92 3.33 2.35 4.61
C ASN A 92 3.04 1.80 6.02
N TYR A 93 3.07 0.49 6.19
CA TYR A 93 2.90 -0.12 7.52
C TYR A 93 3.99 0.36 8.48
N ASN A 94 5.25 0.27 8.09
CA ASN A 94 6.37 0.68 8.92
C ASN A 94 6.31 2.16 9.27
N LYS A 95 5.87 3.00 8.34
CA LYS A 95 5.71 4.43 8.57
C LYS A 95 4.72 4.73 9.69
N LEU A 96 3.61 3.98 9.74
CA LEU A 96 2.64 4.14 10.83
C LEU A 96 3.17 3.63 12.16
N ILE A 97 3.83 2.49 12.17
CA ILE A 97 4.44 1.94 13.39
C ILE A 97 5.48 2.93 13.94
N ASP A 98 6.34 3.47 13.08
CA ASP A 98 7.37 4.45 13.48
C ASP A 98 6.75 5.75 14.00
N ALA A 99 5.58 6.13 13.53
CA ALA A 99 4.85 7.30 14.02
C ALA A 99 4.15 7.06 15.36
N GLY A 100 4.06 5.82 15.81
CA GLY A 100 3.42 5.44 17.07
C GLY A 100 1.97 4.99 16.94
N VAL A 101 1.48 4.75 15.73
CA VAL A 101 0.12 4.24 15.50
C VAL A 101 0.08 2.74 15.79
N GLN A 102 -0.94 2.29 16.51
CA GLN A 102 -1.21 0.86 16.68
C GLN A 102 -2.11 0.38 15.54
N VAL A 103 -1.58 -0.49 14.69
CA VAL A 103 -2.35 -1.07 13.58
C VAL A 103 -2.99 -2.37 14.04
N ILE A 104 -4.30 -2.48 13.86
CA ILE A 104 -5.12 -3.63 14.30
C ILE A 104 -5.83 -4.21 13.07
N ASN A 105 -5.72 -5.51 12.90
CA ASN A 105 -6.46 -6.23 11.86
C ASN A 105 -7.84 -6.68 12.34
#